data_a13746c422f573662b96c3a2f1ce683b
#
_entry.id   a13746c422f573662b96c3a2f1ce683b
#
_cell.length_a   1.000
_cell.length_b   1.000
_cell.length_c   1.000
_cell.angle_alpha   90.00
_cell.angle_beta   90.00
_cell.angle_gamma   90.00
#
_symmetry.space_group_name_H-M   'P 1'
#
loop_
_entity.id
_entity.type
_entity.pdbx_description
1 polymer ?
#
loop_
_entity_poly.entity_id
_entity_poly.type
_entity_poly.pdbx_seq_one_letter_code
_entity_poly.pdbx_strand_id
1 'polypeptide(L)'
;MSEHRREGFVLAAATGIVAMTFGVLADAAGLTLAQIIVMSALVFTGASQLAAVSVIDAGGSSAAAVGSALLLAARNALYGPVVARLLPARWVPRAGASHFVIDETTAMAATQTDDADARDAFWWTALWLWSLWNVGSIGGALLGAAIGDPEAWGLDAAFPAAFVALLAPHLRHRPGQVAALFGAALAVMATPIAPAGVPLLVAALAVVPGWLVRRR
;
A
#
# COMPACT_ATOMS: atom_id res chain seq x y z
N MET A 1 -16.82 21.20 10.48
CA MET A 1 -16.12 19.92 10.27
C MET A 1 -15.03 19.84 11.31
N SER A 2 -14.98 18.78 12.11
CA SER A 2 -13.92 18.60 13.12
C SER A 2 -12.53 18.56 12.46
N GLU A 3 -11.48 18.82 13.23
CA GLU A 3 -10.11 18.87 12.72
C GLU A 3 -9.69 17.53 12.10
N HIS A 4 -9.92 16.42 12.82
CA HIS A 4 -9.61 15.07 12.30
C HIS A 4 -10.37 14.71 11.02
N ARG A 5 -11.59 15.20 10.83
CA ARG A 5 -12.35 14.99 9.58
C ARG A 5 -11.73 15.75 8.41
N ARG A 6 -11.27 16.98 8.65
CA ARG A 6 -10.57 17.77 7.63
C ARG A 6 -9.27 17.11 7.22
N GLU A 7 -8.48 16.70 8.21
CA GLU A 7 -7.20 16.00 7.98
C GLU A 7 -7.40 14.67 7.23
N GLY A 8 -8.37 13.85 7.67
CA GLY A 8 -8.71 12.60 7.00
C GLY A 8 -9.17 12.79 5.55
N PHE A 9 -9.94 13.85 5.26
CA PHE A 9 -10.34 14.17 3.89
C PHE A 9 -9.14 14.63 3.04
N VAL A 10 -8.27 15.51 3.58
CA VAL A 10 -7.07 15.99 2.86
C VAL A 10 -6.13 14.82 2.57
N LEU A 11 -5.92 13.92 3.55
CA LEU A 11 -5.15 12.70 3.36
C LEU A 11 -5.75 11.83 2.26
N ALA A 12 -7.06 11.60 2.28
CA ALA A 12 -7.77 10.82 1.27
C ALA A 12 -7.66 11.45 -0.13
N ALA A 13 -7.75 12.77 -0.24
CA ALA A 13 -7.60 13.47 -1.50
C ALA A 13 -6.18 13.34 -2.08
N ALA A 14 -5.16 13.52 -1.24
CA ALA A 14 -3.77 13.33 -1.64
C ALA A 14 -3.51 11.88 -2.10
N THR A 15 -4.03 10.91 -1.36
CA THR A 15 -3.89 9.48 -1.69
C THR A 15 -4.67 9.11 -2.96
N GLY A 16 -5.82 9.77 -3.21
CA GLY A 16 -6.58 9.61 -4.44
C GLY A 16 -5.80 10.05 -5.69
N ILE A 17 -4.94 11.06 -5.58
CA ILE A 17 -4.02 11.45 -6.66
C ILE A 17 -3.00 10.33 -6.92
N VAL A 18 -2.45 9.73 -5.86
CA VAL A 18 -1.53 8.57 -5.99
C VAL A 18 -2.26 7.37 -6.63
N ALA A 19 -3.55 7.19 -6.34
CA ALA A 19 -4.36 6.16 -6.96
C ALA A 19 -4.51 6.32 -8.49
N MET A 20 -4.46 7.54 -9.01
CA MET A 20 -4.42 7.77 -10.47
C MET A 20 -3.17 7.13 -11.08
N THR A 21 -2.01 7.29 -10.43
CA THR A 21 -0.77 6.64 -10.87
C THR A 21 -0.90 5.12 -10.87
N PHE A 22 -1.51 4.54 -9.81
CA PHE A 22 -1.81 3.11 -9.80
C PHE A 22 -2.68 2.71 -10.99
N GLY A 23 -3.74 3.46 -11.29
CA GLY A 23 -4.62 3.17 -12.43
C GLY A 23 -3.90 3.18 -13.77
N VAL A 24 -3.07 4.20 -14.03
CA VAL A 24 -2.26 4.31 -15.25
C VAL A 24 -1.30 3.13 -15.39
N LEU A 25 -0.57 2.81 -14.32
CA LEU A 25 0.44 1.75 -14.35
C LEU A 25 -0.18 0.35 -14.44
N ALA A 26 -1.36 0.14 -13.83
CA ALA A 26 -2.10 -1.09 -13.95
C ALA A 26 -2.64 -1.32 -15.37
N ASP A 27 -3.12 -0.26 -16.04
CA ASP A 27 -3.52 -0.30 -17.44
C ASP A 27 -2.31 -0.62 -18.35
N ALA A 28 -1.19 0.07 -18.14
CA ALA A 28 0.06 -0.18 -18.89
C ALA A 28 0.60 -1.60 -18.70
N ALA A 29 0.45 -2.18 -17.51
CA ALA A 29 0.78 -3.58 -17.23
C ALA A 29 -0.21 -4.59 -17.85
N GLY A 30 -1.20 -4.13 -18.63
CA GLY A 30 -2.16 -4.94 -19.36
C GLY A 30 -3.37 -5.42 -18.53
N LEU A 31 -3.63 -4.84 -17.38
CA LEU A 31 -4.85 -5.14 -16.63
C LEU A 31 -6.05 -4.46 -17.30
N THR A 32 -7.13 -5.20 -17.42
CA THR A 32 -8.41 -4.62 -17.88
C THR A 32 -9.00 -3.67 -16.84
N LEU A 33 -9.80 -2.71 -17.26
CA LEU A 33 -10.50 -1.78 -16.37
C LEU A 33 -11.28 -2.53 -15.25
N ALA A 34 -11.91 -3.65 -15.59
CA ALA A 34 -12.63 -4.47 -14.62
C ALA A 34 -11.70 -5.06 -13.55
N GLN A 35 -10.51 -5.55 -13.94
CA GLN A 35 -9.50 -6.05 -13.01
C GLN A 35 -8.97 -4.93 -12.11
N ILE A 36 -8.73 -3.73 -12.65
CA ILE A 36 -8.29 -2.56 -11.89
C ILE A 36 -9.34 -2.17 -10.85
N ILE A 37 -10.63 -2.11 -11.24
CA ILE A 37 -11.72 -1.79 -10.32
C ILE A 37 -11.83 -2.83 -9.20
N VAL A 38 -11.83 -4.12 -9.54
CA VAL A 38 -11.92 -5.20 -8.55
C VAL A 38 -10.72 -5.17 -7.62
N MET A 39 -9.52 -5.01 -8.15
CA MET A 39 -8.29 -4.91 -7.37
C MET A 39 -8.32 -3.67 -6.45
N SER A 40 -8.75 -2.52 -6.96
CA SER A 40 -8.86 -1.27 -6.18
C SER A 40 -9.86 -1.41 -5.03
N ALA A 41 -11.02 -2.02 -5.28
CA ALA A 41 -12.08 -2.16 -4.30
C ALA A 41 -11.79 -3.22 -3.23
N LEU A 42 -11.17 -4.35 -3.61
CA LEU A 42 -11.01 -5.52 -2.73
C LEU A 42 -9.63 -5.63 -2.08
N VAL A 43 -8.57 -5.14 -2.72
CA VAL A 43 -7.21 -5.20 -2.17
C VAL A 43 -6.83 -3.90 -1.46
N PHE A 44 -7.72 -3.11 -1.05
CA PHE A 44 -7.59 -1.77 -0.47
C PHE A 44 -6.31 -1.54 0.40
N THR A 45 -5.15 -1.65 -0.23
CA THR A 45 -3.82 -1.35 0.32
C THR A 45 -2.87 -1.00 -0.83
N GLY A 46 -2.63 0.29 -1.05
CA GLY A 46 -1.95 0.83 -2.22
C GLY A 46 -0.59 0.19 -2.50
N ALA A 47 0.26 0.04 -1.48
CA ALA A 47 1.58 -0.57 -1.64
C ALA A 47 1.51 -2.02 -2.16
N SER A 48 0.52 -2.81 -1.72
CA SER A 48 0.33 -4.18 -2.19
C SER A 48 -0.14 -4.23 -3.64
N GLN A 49 -1.05 -3.34 -4.01
CA GLN A 49 -1.52 -3.20 -5.38
C GLN A 49 -0.38 -2.81 -6.32
N LEU A 50 0.39 -1.80 -5.93
CA LEU A 50 1.55 -1.34 -6.68
C LEU A 50 2.61 -2.47 -6.83
N ALA A 51 2.88 -3.23 -5.77
CA ALA A 51 3.82 -4.35 -5.83
C ALA A 51 3.32 -5.46 -6.78
N ALA A 52 2.02 -5.79 -6.73
CA ALA A 52 1.47 -6.79 -7.64
C ALA A 52 1.56 -6.35 -9.10
N VAL A 53 1.19 -5.10 -9.40
CA VAL A 53 1.26 -4.53 -10.75
C VAL A 53 2.70 -4.50 -11.26
N SER A 54 3.67 -4.08 -10.43
CA SER A 54 5.09 -4.09 -10.79
C SER A 54 5.61 -5.49 -11.16
N VAL A 55 5.14 -6.53 -10.46
CA VAL A 55 5.50 -7.92 -10.79
C VAL A 55 4.85 -8.38 -12.09
N ILE A 56 3.60 -7.99 -12.34
CA ILE A 56 2.87 -8.31 -13.57
C ILE A 56 3.55 -7.63 -14.77
N ASP A 57 3.85 -6.34 -14.66
CA ASP A 57 4.52 -5.52 -15.66
C ASP A 57 5.89 -6.10 -16.05
N ALA A 58 6.65 -6.56 -15.06
CA ALA A 58 7.93 -7.24 -15.26
C ALA A 58 7.80 -8.68 -15.82
N GLY A 59 6.60 -9.15 -16.22
CA GLY A 59 6.37 -10.48 -16.73
C GLY A 59 6.43 -11.60 -15.67
N GLY A 60 6.30 -11.27 -14.40
CA GLY A 60 6.30 -12.22 -13.30
C GLY A 60 5.01 -13.07 -13.24
N SER A 61 5.10 -14.21 -12.55
CA SER A 61 3.93 -15.09 -12.39
C SER A 61 2.87 -14.50 -11.48
N SER A 62 1.61 -14.91 -11.67
CA SER A 62 0.50 -14.52 -10.78
C SER A 62 0.78 -14.90 -9.31
N ALA A 63 1.44 -16.02 -9.07
CA ALA A 63 1.84 -16.44 -7.72
C ALA A 63 2.85 -15.47 -7.09
N ALA A 64 3.82 -14.97 -7.87
CA ALA A 64 4.78 -13.97 -7.41
C ALA A 64 4.10 -12.62 -7.15
N ALA A 65 3.19 -12.20 -8.00
CA ALA A 65 2.40 -10.97 -7.81
C ALA A 65 1.55 -11.03 -6.53
N VAL A 66 0.81 -12.12 -6.33
CA VAL A 66 0.02 -12.34 -5.11
C VAL A 66 0.92 -12.43 -3.87
N GLY A 67 2.03 -13.17 -3.95
CA GLY A 67 2.99 -13.29 -2.85
C GLY A 67 3.57 -11.94 -2.43
N SER A 68 3.95 -11.11 -3.40
CA SER A 68 4.46 -9.76 -3.16
C SER A 68 3.39 -8.86 -2.51
N ALA A 69 2.16 -8.91 -2.99
CA ALA A 69 1.05 -8.16 -2.42
C ALA A 69 0.76 -8.58 -0.97
N LEU A 70 0.69 -9.90 -0.70
CA LEU A 70 0.45 -10.44 0.64
C LEU A 70 1.58 -10.08 1.61
N LEU A 71 2.81 -10.11 1.15
CA LEU A 71 3.96 -9.72 1.97
C LEU A 71 3.83 -8.27 2.46
N LEU A 72 3.49 -7.35 1.57
CA LEU A 72 3.29 -5.95 1.96
C LEU A 72 2.01 -5.75 2.79
N ALA A 73 0.94 -6.48 2.48
CA ALA A 73 -0.30 -6.45 3.25
C ALA A 73 -0.14 -7.00 4.67
N ALA A 74 0.81 -7.91 4.91
CA ALA A 74 1.05 -8.53 6.22
C ALA A 74 1.29 -7.50 7.34
N ARG A 75 1.83 -6.32 7.01
CA ARG A 75 1.98 -5.21 7.97
C ARG A 75 0.65 -4.76 8.57
N ASN A 76 -0.46 -4.85 7.82
CA ASN A 76 -1.77 -4.43 8.28
C ASN A 76 -2.27 -5.30 9.46
N ALA A 77 -1.80 -6.54 9.58
CA ALA A 77 -2.09 -7.39 10.73
C ALA A 77 -1.60 -6.78 12.05
N LEU A 78 -0.50 -5.99 12.02
CA LEU A 78 0.05 -5.31 13.19
C LEU A 78 -0.83 -4.16 13.66
N TYR A 79 -1.68 -3.63 12.81
CA TYR A 79 -2.61 -2.53 13.14
C TYR A 79 -3.87 -3.04 13.83
N GLY A 80 -4.22 -4.31 13.64
CA GLY A 80 -5.39 -4.92 14.25
C GLY A 80 -5.52 -4.66 15.75
N PRO A 81 -4.51 -4.93 16.60
CA PRO A 81 -4.56 -4.64 18.03
C PRO A 81 -4.79 -3.16 18.36
N VAL A 82 -4.26 -2.24 17.55
CA VAL A 82 -4.39 -0.78 17.77
C VAL A 82 -5.83 -0.33 17.61
N VAL A 83 -6.52 -0.82 16.58
CA VAL A 83 -7.89 -0.41 16.27
C VAL A 83 -8.95 -1.40 16.74
N ALA A 84 -8.57 -2.50 17.39
CA ALA A 84 -9.48 -3.58 17.79
C ALA A 84 -10.69 -3.10 18.60
N ARG A 85 -10.49 -2.09 19.46
CA ARG A 85 -11.54 -1.48 20.31
C ARG A 85 -12.54 -0.63 19.51
N LEU A 86 -12.14 -0.15 18.33
CA LEU A 86 -12.96 0.70 17.46
C LEU A 86 -13.84 -0.11 16.51
N LEU A 87 -13.51 -1.40 16.32
CA LEU A 87 -14.19 -2.29 15.40
C LEU A 87 -15.43 -2.94 16.08
N PRO A 88 -16.43 -3.35 15.29
CA PRO A 88 -17.61 -4.05 15.80
C PRO A 88 -17.23 -5.30 16.61
N ALA A 89 -17.97 -5.57 17.69
CA ALA A 89 -17.73 -6.75 18.53
C ALA A 89 -18.12 -8.07 17.84
N ARG A 90 -19.18 -8.04 17.01
CA ARG A 90 -19.66 -9.23 16.27
C ARG A 90 -18.70 -9.57 15.14
N TRP A 91 -18.41 -10.87 14.94
CA TRP A 91 -17.37 -11.33 14.02
C TRP A 91 -17.63 -10.96 12.54
N VAL A 92 -18.87 -11.07 12.04
CA VAL A 92 -19.19 -10.77 10.64
C VAL A 92 -18.96 -9.29 10.29
N PRO A 93 -19.57 -8.30 10.98
CA PRO A 93 -19.27 -6.91 10.70
C PRO A 93 -17.81 -6.53 11.03
N ARG A 94 -17.17 -7.22 11.98
CA ARG A 94 -15.75 -7.03 12.27
C ARG A 94 -14.86 -7.47 11.12
N ALA A 95 -15.17 -8.61 10.49
CA ALA A 95 -14.45 -9.08 9.29
C ALA A 95 -14.59 -8.09 8.13
N GLY A 96 -15.79 -7.54 7.89
CA GLY A 96 -15.97 -6.47 6.90
C GLY A 96 -15.21 -5.19 7.25
N ALA A 97 -15.22 -4.80 8.53
CA ALA A 97 -14.50 -3.62 9.02
C ALA A 97 -12.98 -3.77 8.92
N SER A 98 -12.43 -4.99 9.02
CA SER A 98 -11.01 -5.25 8.91
C SER A 98 -10.44 -4.93 7.52
N HIS A 99 -11.29 -4.90 6.48
CA HIS A 99 -10.92 -4.43 5.14
C HIS A 99 -10.39 -2.99 5.14
N PHE A 100 -10.85 -2.17 6.07
CA PHE A 100 -10.46 -0.77 6.20
C PHE A 100 -9.30 -0.54 7.17
N VAL A 101 -8.70 -1.61 7.72
CA VAL A 101 -7.55 -1.52 8.63
C VAL A 101 -6.27 -1.43 7.81
N ILE A 102 -5.86 -0.21 7.54
CA ILE A 102 -4.64 0.16 6.81
C ILE A 102 -3.88 1.23 7.59
N ASP A 103 -2.71 1.62 7.10
CA ASP A 103 -1.83 2.59 7.78
C ASP A 103 -2.53 3.93 8.01
N GLU A 104 -3.20 4.49 7.02
CA GLU A 104 -3.81 5.83 7.09
C GLU A 104 -4.97 5.87 8.07
N THR A 105 -5.88 4.91 7.98
CA THR A 105 -7.03 4.84 8.89
C THR A 105 -6.62 4.58 10.33
N THR A 106 -5.60 3.72 10.50
CA THR A 106 -5.03 3.43 11.82
C THR A 106 -4.30 4.63 12.40
N ALA A 107 -3.51 5.34 11.60
CA ALA A 107 -2.81 6.54 12.04
C ALA A 107 -3.80 7.64 12.47
N MET A 108 -4.83 7.91 11.67
CA MET A 108 -5.85 8.91 11.99
C MET A 108 -6.61 8.58 13.28
N ALA A 109 -6.92 7.31 13.51
CA ALA A 109 -7.53 6.87 14.75
C ALA A 109 -6.59 6.97 15.96
N ALA A 110 -5.31 6.65 15.78
CA ALA A 110 -4.32 6.63 16.86
C ALA A 110 -3.91 8.03 17.34
N THR A 111 -4.15 9.07 16.56
CA THR A 111 -3.91 10.46 16.97
C THR A 111 -4.98 11.01 17.91
N GLN A 112 -6.13 10.34 18.01
CA GLN A 112 -7.22 10.79 18.87
C GLN A 112 -7.08 10.24 20.30
N THR A 113 -7.43 11.06 21.28
CA THR A 113 -7.37 10.68 22.71
C THR A 113 -8.67 10.04 23.21
N ASP A 114 -9.79 10.37 22.59
CA ASP A 114 -11.11 9.84 22.91
C ASP A 114 -11.52 8.74 21.93
N ASP A 115 -12.17 7.68 22.44
CA ASP A 115 -12.57 6.52 21.61
C ASP A 115 -13.69 6.85 20.61
N ALA A 116 -14.54 7.85 20.91
CA ALA A 116 -15.60 8.29 20.00
C ALA A 116 -14.98 9.04 18.81
N ASP A 117 -14.05 9.97 19.08
CA ASP A 117 -13.31 10.70 18.05
C ASP A 117 -12.40 9.75 17.25
N ALA A 118 -11.73 8.79 17.91
CA ALA A 118 -10.91 7.78 17.23
C ALA A 118 -11.74 6.92 16.27
N ARG A 119 -12.95 6.53 16.66
CA ARG A 119 -13.88 5.77 15.82
C ARG A 119 -14.39 6.62 14.66
N ASP A 120 -14.73 7.87 14.90
CA ASP A 120 -15.17 8.80 13.86
C ASP A 120 -14.03 9.07 12.86
N ALA A 121 -12.83 9.34 13.33
CA ALA A 121 -11.64 9.53 12.49
C ALA A 121 -11.33 8.30 11.63
N PHE A 122 -11.42 7.09 12.22
CA PHE A 122 -11.21 5.84 11.48
C PHE A 122 -12.21 5.70 10.33
N TRP A 123 -13.51 5.77 10.62
CA TRP A 123 -14.55 5.50 9.61
C TRP A 123 -14.69 6.63 8.59
N TRP A 124 -14.51 7.87 9.00
CA TRP A 124 -14.52 9.02 8.10
C TRP A 124 -13.36 8.92 7.09
N THR A 125 -12.15 8.67 7.59
CA THR A 125 -10.99 8.48 6.74
C THR A 125 -11.15 7.26 5.83
N ALA A 126 -11.62 6.13 6.36
CA ALA A 126 -11.88 4.93 5.59
C ALA A 126 -12.83 5.17 4.42
N LEU A 127 -13.94 5.85 4.66
CA LEU A 127 -14.93 6.17 3.63
C LEU A 127 -14.34 7.01 2.50
N TRP A 128 -13.71 8.12 2.84
CA TRP A 128 -13.18 9.05 1.85
C TRP A 128 -11.97 8.46 1.11
N LEU A 129 -11.10 7.80 1.83
CA LEU A 129 -9.91 7.20 1.25
C LEU A 129 -10.28 6.05 0.29
N TRP A 130 -11.20 5.17 0.69
CA TRP A 130 -11.69 4.11 -0.21
C TRP A 130 -12.37 4.69 -1.45
N SER A 131 -13.23 5.70 -1.27
CA SER A 131 -13.95 6.33 -2.38
C SER A 131 -13.00 7.02 -3.36
N LEU A 132 -12.10 7.88 -2.85
CA LEU A 132 -11.18 8.64 -3.67
C LEU A 132 -10.08 7.77 -4.28
N TRP A 133 -9.67 6.70 -3.58
CA TRP A 133 -8.77 5.69 -4.15
C TRP A 133 -9.39 4.99 -5.36
N ASN A 134 -10.64 4.54 -5.26
CA ASN A 134 -11.33 3.90 -6.39
C ASN A 134 -11.57 4.88 -7.54
N VAL A 135 -12.02 6.09 -7.24
CA VAL A 135 -12.21 7.14 -8.28
C VAL A 135 -10.88 7.47 -8.95
N GLY A 136 -9.81 7.63 -8.19
CA GLY A 136 -8.46 7.86 -8.71
C GLY A 136 -7.98 6.71 -9.59
N SER A 137 -8.13 5.47 -9.12
CA SER A 137 -7.74 4.27 -9.88
C SER A 137 -8.47 4.16 -11.21
N ILE A 138 -9.79 4.38 -11.21
CA ILE A 138 -10.59 4.36 -12.44
C ILE A 138 -10.18 5.51 -13.36
N GLY A 139 -10.07 6.72 -12.82
CA GLY A 139 -9.64 7.90 -13.59
C GLY A 139 -8.25 7.72 -14.19
N GLY A 140 -7.32 7.13 -13.43
CA GLY A 140 -5.98 6.80 -13.89
C GLY A 140 -5.97 5.76 -15.00
N ALA A 141 -6.76 4.68 -14.89
CA ALA A 141 -6.88 3.66 -15.92
C ALA A 141 -7.42 4.23 -17.24
N LEU A 142 -8.47 5.05 -17.14
CA LEU A 142 -9.04 5.72 -18.33
C LEU A 142 -8.05 6.72 -18.94
N LEU A 143 -7.27 7.42 -18.14
CA LEU A 143 -6.23 8.32 -18.59
C LEU A 143 -5.07 7.56 -19.22
N GLY A 144 -4.63 6.42 -18.63
CA GLY A 144 -3.60 5.54 -19.17
C GLY A 144 -3.91 5.09 -20.58
N ALA A 145 -5.12 4.62 -20.80
CA ALA A 145 -5.62 4.24 -22.13
C ALA A 145 -5.57 5.40 -23.17
N ALA A 146 -5.63 6.65 -22.70
CA ALA A 146 -5.58 7.83 -23.57
C ALA A 146 -4.16 8.37 -23.80
N ILE A 147 -3.24 8.19 -22.83
CA ILE A 147 -1.87 8.71 -22.87
C ILE A 147 -0.94 7.85 -23.74
N GLY A 148 -1.22 6.56 -23.86
CA GLY A 148 -0.45 5.59 -24.66
C GLY A 148 0.78 5.10 -23.93
N ASP A 149 1.88 5.85 -23.92
CA ASP A 149 3.15 5.44 -23.29
C ASP A 149 3.38 6.18 -21.94
N PRO A 150 3.21 5.50 -20.80
CA PRO A 150 3.43 6.10 -19.48
C PRO A 150 4.88 6.51 -19.22
N GLU A 151 5.87 5.82 -19.83
CA GLU A 151 7.29 6.13 -19.66
C GLU A 151 7.63 7.51 -20.23
N ALA A 152 7.00 7.89 -21.35
CA ALA A 152 7.16 9.22 -21.95
C ALA A 152 6.75 10.36 -21.00
N TRP A 153 5.95 10.06 -19.99
CA TRP A 153 5.49 11.00 -18.96
C TRP A 153 6.22 10.86 -17.63
N GLY A 154 7.20 9.96 -17.54
CA GLY A 154 7.96 9.67 -16.32
C GLY A 154 7.14 8.98 -15.23
N LEU A 155 6.01 8.36 -15.58
CA LEU A 155 5.14 7.68 -14.62
C LEU A 155 5.77 6.35 -14.12
N ASP A 156 6.71 5.79 -14.85
CA ASP A 156 7.56 4.68 -14.42
C ASP A 156 8.32 4.98 -13.12
N ALA A 157 8.76 6.23 -12.95
CA ALA A 157 9.43 6.69 -11.73
C ALA A 157 8.48 6.79 -10.51
N ALA A 158 7.18 6.81 -10.71
CA ALA A 158 6.20 6.98 -9.63
C ALA A 158 6.21 5.81 -8.64
N PHE A 159 6.40 4.57 -9.11
CA PHE A 159 6.55 3.40 -8.25
C PHE A 159 7.76 3.48 -7.33
N PRO A 160 9.00 3.61 -7.86
CA PRO A 160 10.16 3.77 -7.01
C PRO A 160 10.02 4.95 -6.04
N ALA A 161 9.49 6.09 -6.51
CA ALA A 161 9.30 7.27 -5.68
C ALA A 161 8.32 7.01 -4.51
N ALA A 162 7.20 6.33 -4.76
CA ALA A 162 6.25 5.98 -3.72
C ALA A 162 6.87 5.05 -2.66
N PHE A 163 7.63 4.04 -3.08
CA PHE A 163 8.32 3.15 -2.14
C PHE A 163 9.44 3.84 -1.37
N VAL A 164 10.20 4.74 -1.99
CA VAL A 164 11.19 5.57 -1.30
C VAL A 164 10.53 6.46 -0.26
N ALA A 165 9.39 7.08 -0.58
CA ALA A 165 8.63 7.89 0.37
C ALA A 165 8.15 7.07 1.58
N LEU A 166 7.68 5.84 1.36
CA LEU A 166 7.29 4.91 2.43
C LEU A 166 8.49 4.43 3.26
N LEU A 167 9.65 4.25 2.64
CA LEU A 167 10.86 3.80 3.31
C LEU A 167 11.53 4.91 4.14
N ALA A 168 11.48 6.16 3.69
CA ALA A 168 12.22 7.28 4.24
C ALA A 168 12.05 7.47 5.78
N PRO A 169 10.84 7.36 6.38
CA PRO A 169 10.67 7.43 7.83
C PRO A 169 11.42 6.34 8.60
N HIS A 170 11.51 5.13 8.03
CA HIS A 170 12.15 3.97 8.65
C HIS A 170 13.68 4.09 8.66
N LEU A 171 14.25 4.84 7.71
CA LEU A 171 15.71 5.10 7.63
C LEU A 171 16.22 6.04 8.73
N ARG A 172 15.34 6.62 9.53
CA ARG A 172 15.74 7.45 10.70
C ARG A 172 16.31 6.62 11.85
N HIS A 173 16.11 5.31 11.84
CA HIS A 173 16.50 4.39 12.92
C HIS A 173 17.44 3.30 12.40
N ARG A 174 18.47 2.94 13.20
CA ARG A 174 19.46 1.90 12.84
C ARG A 174 18.83 0.56 12.39
N PRO A 175 17.81 0.00 13.06
CA PRO A 175 17.17 -1.23 12.59
C PRO A 175 16.59 -1.13 11.19
N GLY A 176 15.96 0.02 10.86
CA GLY A 176 15.43 0.28 9.52
C GLY A 176 16.53 0.43 8.47
N GLN A 177 17.63 1.11 8.80
CA GLN A 177 18.79 1.24 7.90
C GLN A 177 19.40 -0.13 7.59
N VAL A 178 19.58 -0.98 8.62
CA VAL A 178 20.12 -2.33 8.44
C VAL A 178 19.17 -3.18 7.60
N ALA A 179 17.88 -3.17 7.90
CA ALA A 179 16.89 -3.90 7.11
C ALA A 179 16.86 -3.41 5.64
N ALA A 180 16.90 -2.10 5.41
CA ALA A 180 16.91 -1.53 4.07
C ALA A 180 18.15 -1.93 3.28
N LEU A 181 19.33 -1.84 3.88
CA LEU A 181 20.60 -2.21 3.23
C LEU A 181 20.64 -3.70 2.88
N PHE A 182 20.29 -4.56 3.82
CA PHE A 182 20.26 -6.02 3.57
C PHE A 182 19.17 -6.38 2.57
N GLY A 183 17.99 -5.75 2.63
CA GLY A 183 16.91 -5.98 1.67
C GLY A 183 17.31 -5.56 0.26
N ALA A 184 17.93 -4.40 0.10
CA ALA A 184 18.44 -3.94 -1.18
C ALA A 184 19.51 -4.88 -1.72
N ALA A 185 20.48 -5.31 -0.90
CA ALA A 185 21.52 -6.24 -1.30
C ALA A 185 20.93 -7.59 -1.76
N LEU A 186 19.99 -8.15 -0.99
CA LEU A 186 19.31 -9.40 -1.33
C LEU A 186 18.52 -9.29 -2.64
N ALA A 187 17.79 -8.18 -2.84
CA ALA A 187 17.04 -7.94 -4.07
C ALA A 187 17.98 -7.87 -5.28
N VAL A 188 19.05 -7.07 -5.20
CA VAL A 188 20.02 -6.90 -6.28
C VAL A 188 20.71 -8.22 -6.63
N MET A 189 21.09 -9.01 -5.64
CA MET A 189 21.71 -10.32 -5.87
C MET A 189 20.73 -11.34 -6.47
N ALA A 190 19.46 -11.27 -6.12
CA ALA A 190 18.45 -12.19 -6.63
C ALA A 190 17.95 -11.82 -8.04
N THR A 191 17.97 -10.55 -8.41
CA THR A 191 17.43 -10.05 -9.69
C THR A 191 17.99 -10.77 -10.92
N PRO A 192 19.31 -11.04 -11.07
CA PRO A 192 19.84 -11.68 -12.28
C PRO A 192 19.55 -13.19 -12.38
N ILE A 193 19.13 -13.84 -11.30
CA ILE A 193 19.02 -15.30 -11.21
C ILE A 193 17.60 -15.80 -10.89
N ALA A 194 16.69 -14.90 -10.54
CA ALA A 194 15.36 -15.27 -10.10
C ALA A 194 14.26 -14.63 -10.99
N PRO A 195 13.11 -15.31 -11.18
CA PRO A 195 11.97 -14.73 -11.88
C PRO A 195 11.48 -13.43 -11.22
N ALA A 196 10.83 -12.56 -12.01
CA ALA A 196 10.26 -11.31 -11.52
C ALA A 196 9.32 -11.53 -10.31
N GLY A 197 9.46 -10.67 -9.30
CA GLY A 197 8.74 -10.75 -8.02
C GLY A 197 9.46 -11.57 -6.94
N VAL A 198 10.27 -12.58 -7.30
CA VAL A 198 11.02 -13.36 -6.30
C VAL A 198 12.08 -12.52 -5.58
N PRO A 199 12.81 -11.59 -6.21
CA PRO A 199 13.73 -10.69 -5.51
C PRO A 199 13.06 -9.91 -4.38
N LEU A 200 11.81 -9.48 -4.55
CA LEU A 200 11.05 -8.77 -3.53
C LEU A 200 10.75 -9.69 -2.32
N LEU A 201 10.36 -10.92 -2.59
CA LEU A 201 10.09 -11.91 -1.53
C LEU A 201 11.36 -12.27 -0.74
N VAL A 202 12.49 -12.41 -1.44
CA VAL A 202 13.78 -12.68 -0.80
C VAL A 202 14.26 -11.49 0.02
N ALA A 203 14.07 -10.27 -0.47
CA ALA A 203 14.40 -9.05 0.26
C ALA A 203 13.70 -8.94 1.62
N ALA A 204 12.52 -9.53 1.78
CA ALA A 204 11.79 -9.55 3.05
C ALA A 204 12.55 -10.26 4.19
N LEU A 205 13.47 -11.18 3.87
CA LEU A 205 14.32 -11.82 4.87
C LEU A 205 15.21 -10.83 5.63
N ALA A 206 15.40 -9.61 5.09
CA ALA A 206 16.12 -8.53 5.74
C ALA A 206 15.45 -8.03 7.04
N VAL A 207 14.22 -8.41 7.32
CA VAL A 207 13.57 -8.16 8.61
C VAL A 207 14.35 -8.79 9.76
N VAL A 208 15.01 -9.94 9.53
CA VAL A 208 15.75 -10.67 10.56
C VAL A 208 16.95 -9.88 11.09
N PRO A 209 17.91 -9.42 10.25
CA PRO A 209 19.03 -8.61 10.73
C PRO A 209 18.56 -7.26 11.32
N GLY A 210 17.53 -6.62 10.77
CA GLY A 210 16.93 -5.42 11.36
C GLY A 210 16.39 -5.66 12.77
N TRP A 211 15.70 -6.77 13.00
CA TRP A 211 15.19 -7.14 14.30
C TRP A 211 16.30 -7.48 15.32
N LEU A 212 17.36 -8.16 14.89
CA LEU A 212 18.51 -8.48 15.76
C LEU A 212 19.20 -7.21 16.25
N VAL A 213 19.32 -6.18 15.40
CA VAL A 213 19.89 -4.88 15.81
C VAL A 213 18.98 -4.13 16.78
N ARG A 214 17.65 -4.29 16.69
CA ARG A 214 16.70 -3.67 17.61
C ARG A 214 16.80 -4.24 19.06
N ARG A 215 17.25 -5.49 19.20
CA ARG A 215 17.36 -6.16 20.50
C ARG A 215 18.64 -5.81 21.28
N ARG A 216 19.60 -5.17 20.64
CA ARG A 216 20.82 -4.67 21.27
C ARG A 216 20.69 -3.19 21.62
#